data_759aa300b0f9eb99aaf0d85cb40bca0d
#
_entry.id   759aa300b0f9eb99aaf0d85cb40bca0d
#
_cell.length_a   1.000
_cell.length_b   1.000
_cell.length_c   1.000
_cell.angle_alpha   90.00
_cell.angle_beta   90.00
_cell.angle_gamma   90.00
#
_symmetry.space_group_name_H-M   'P 1'
#
loop_
_entity.id
_entity.type
_entity.pdbx_description
1 polymer ?
#
loop_
_entity_poly.entity_id
_entity_poly.type
_entity_poly.pdbx_seq_one_letter_code
_entity_poly.pdbx_strand_id
1 'polypeptide(L)'
;MVAYVELFADLACPFAYVAHARWRRLRDEYAGRLILAHRSLALEYVNREPTPMKLVEMEVAVLAKHEPDLPYHPWSGPPSAWPVTMWPAFEAVKCAERQSLTLADDLAWEIRF
;
A
#
# COMPACT_ATOMS: atom_id res chain seq x y z
N MET A 1 -3.73 -0.50 27.37
CA MET A 1 -4.40 0.36 26.37
C MET A 1 -3.99 -0.06 24.98
N VAL A 2 -4.92 -0.16 24.07
CA VAL A 2 -4.68 -0.44 22.65
C VAL A 2 -4.89 0.87 21.88
N ALA A 3 -3.91 1.22 21.04
CA ALA A 3 -4.01 2.37 20.14
C ALA A 3 -4.43 1.92 18.73
N TYR A 4 -5.35 2.65 18.13
CA TYR A 4 -5.76 2.47 16.74
C TYR A 4 -5.08 3.51 15.88
N VAL A 5 -4.46 3.08 14.80
CA VAL A 5 -3.87 3.97 13.80
C VAL A 5 -4.51 3.69 12.45
N GLU A 6 -5.00 4.71 11.80
CA GLU A 6 -5.55 4.62 10.46
C GLU A 6 -4.52 5.12 9.46
N LEU A 7 -4.17 4.29 8.49
CA LEU A 7 -3.31 4.64 7.37
C LEU A 7 -4.18 4.78 6.11
N PHE A 8 -4.40 6.01 5.68
CA PHE A 8 -5.07 6.31 4.41
C PHE A 8 -4.07 6.26 3.28
N ALA A 9 -4.15 5.23 2.45
CA ALA A 9 -3.11 4.95 1.48
C ALA A 9 -3.65 4.33 0.19
N ASP A 10 -3.03 4.71 -0.92
CA ASP A 10 -3.22 4.06 -2.21
C ASP A 10 -2.40 2.76 -2.26
N LEU A 11 -2.88 1.76 -2.99
CA LEU A 11 -2.19 0.47 -3.13
C LEU A 11 -1.09 0.49 -4.20
N ALA A 12 -1.13 1.45 -5.12
CA ALA A 12 -0.12 1.61 -6.18
C ALA A 12 0.91 2.70 -5.88
N CYS A 13 0.77 3.44 -4.79
CA CYS A 13 1.66 4.54 -4.44
C CYS A 13 2.93 4.05 -3.72
N PRO A 14 4.14 4.29 -4.26
CA PRO A 14 5.38 3.89 -3.62
C PRO A 14 5.63 4.57 -2.25
N PHE A 15 5.21 5.81 -2.07
CA PHE A 15 5.31 6.49 -0.78
C PHE A 15 4.42 5.81 0.27
N ALA A 16 3.22 5.39 -0.12
CA ALA A 16 2.32 4.63 0.74
C ALA A 16 2.90 3.25 1.09
N TYR A 17 3.63 2.63 0.17
CA TYR A 17 4.34 1.38 0.42
C TYR A 17 5.37 1.54 1.55
N VAL A 18 6.20 2.56 1.49
CA VAL A 18 7.20 2.85 2.54
C VAL A 18 6.52 3.16 3.87
N ALA A 19 5.49 4.00 3.87
CA ALA A 19 4.73 4.32 5.07
C ALA A 19 4.10 3.06 5.68
N HIS A 20 3.50 2.21 4.87
CA HIS A 20 2.89 0.95 5.31
C HIS A 20 3.93 0.02 5.94
N ALA A 21 5.11 -0.12 5.32
CA ALA A 21 6.21 -0.91 5.87
C ALA A 21 6.63 -0.41 7.25
N ARG A 22 6.78 0.90 7.43
CA ARG A 22 7.14 1.52 8.72
C ARG A 22 6.09 1.27 9.80
N TRP A 23 4.81 1.43 9.46
CA TRP A 23 3.71 1.18 10.38
C TRP A 23 3.59 -0.29 10.76
N ARG A 24 3.84 -1.21 9.83
CA ARG A 24 3.87 -2.64 10.14
C ARG A 24 5.00 -3.00 11.10
N ARG A 25 6.18 -2.40 10.97
CA ARG A 25 7.28 -2.58 11.93
C ARG A 25 6.87 -2.10 13.32
N LEU A 26 6.26 -0.92 13.42
CA LEU A 26 5.75 -0.41 14.70
C LEU A 26 4.67 -1.32 15.30
N ARG A 27 3.74 -1.81 14.48
CA ARG A 27 2.74 -2.77 14.93
C ARG A 27 3.37 -4.01 15.54
N ASP A 28 4.41 -4.54 14.91
CA ASP A 28 5.10 -5.74 15.39
C ASP A 28 5.92 -5.45 16.66
N GLU A 29 6.55 -4.30 16.73
CA GLU A 29 7.29 -3.84 17.92
C GLU A 29 6.36 -3.66 19.13
N TYR A 30 5.17 -3.14 18.91
CA TYR A 30 4.16 -2.90 19.95
C TYR A 30 3.04 -3.96 19.91
N ALA A 31 3.42 -5.22 19.69
CA ALA A 31 2.46 -6.32 19.51
C ALA A 31 1.35 -6.33 20.58
N GLY A 32 0.11 -6.40 20.13
CA GLY A 32 -1.08 -6.39 21.01
C GLY A 32 -1.47 -5.02 21.55
N ARG A 33 -0.67 -3.97 21.34
CA ARG A 33 -0.94 -2.61 21.81
C ARG A 33 -1.20 -1.61 20.69
N LEU A 34 -0.93 -2.00 19.45
CA LEU A 34 -1.16 -1.18 18.27
C LEU A 34 -1.95 -1.98 17.23
N ILE A 35 -3.07 -1.42 16.80
CA ILE A 35 -3.87 -1.96 15.69
C ILE A 35 -3.77 -1.01 14.53
N LEU A 36 -3.31 -1.51 13.40
CA LEU A 36 -3.25 -0.76 12.17
C LEU A 36 -4.50 -1.05 11.33
N ALA A 37 -5.24 0.01 11.01
CA ALA A 37 -6.36 -0.04 10.08
C ALA A 37 -5.91 0.57 8.75
N HIS A 38 -5.78 -0.25 7.72
CA HIS A 38 -5.50 0.23 6.37
C HIS A 38 -6.80 0.76 5.75
N ARG A 39 -6.80 2.04 5.41
CA ARG A 39 -7.92 2.72 4.74
C ARG A 39 -7.54 3.05 3.31
N SER A 40 -8.33 2.59 2.37
CA SER A 40 -8.06 2.83 0.95
C SER A 40 -8.27 4.31 0.59
N LEU A 41 -7.26 4.90 -0.05
CA LEU A 41 -7.32 6.20 -0.66
C LEU A 41 -6.93 6.05 -2.13
N ALA A 42 -7.92 5.99 -3.00
CA ALA A 42 -7.70 5.77 -4.43
C ALA A 42 -7.26 7.06 -5.12
N LEU A 43 -5.97 7.22 -5.39
CA LEU A 43 -5.43 8.39 -6.09
C LEU A 43 -5.95 8.49 -7.52
N GLU A 44 -6.23 7.36 -8.17
CA GLU A 44 -6.86 7.36 -9.49
C GLU A 44 -8.22 8.06 -9.50
N TYR A 45 -8.97 7.94 -8.40
CA TYR A 45 -10.24 8.65 -8.24
C TYR A 45 -10.02 10.15 -7.99
N VAL A 46 -9.08 10.48 -7.11
CA VAL A 46 -8.77 11.86 -6.76
C VAL A 46 -8.20 12.61 -7.97
N ASN A 47 -7.28 11.98 -8.69
CA ASN A 47 -6.61 12.58 -9.85
C ASN A 47 -7.40 12.42 -11.14
N ARG A 48 -8.46 11.61 -11.16
CA ARG A 48 -9.29 11.28 -12.33
C ARG A 48 -8.50 10.70 -13.50
N GLU A 49 -7.46 9.94 -13.18
CA GLU A 49 -6.61 9.25 -14.14
C GLU A 49 -5.93 8.04 -13.49
N PRO A 50 -5.59 7.01 -14.28
CA PRO A 50 -4.78 5.91 -13.79
C PRO A 50 -3.43 6.40 -13.27
N THR A 51 -2.87 5.70 -12.27
CA THR A 51 -1.53 6.02 -11.77
C THR A 51 -0.50 5.74 -12.87
N PRO A 52 0.26 6.75 -13.32
CA PRO A 52 1.21 6.56 -14.43
C PRO A 52 2.39 5.68 -14.05
N MET A 53 2.72 4.70 -14.90
CA MET A 53 3.86 3.79 -14.68
C MET A 53 5.17 4.55 -14.47
N LYS A 54 5.45 5.55 -15.31
CA LYS A 54 6.69 6.33 -15.21
C LYS A 54 6.82 7.09 -13.91
N LEU A 55 5.70 7.59 -13.37
CA LEU A 55 5.69 8.26 -12.07
C LEU A 55 6.09 7.28 -10.97
N VAL A 56 5.49 6.09 -10.96
CA VAL A 56 5.81 5.05 -9.98
C VAL A 56 7.28 4.66 -10.06
N GLU A 57 7.83 4.46 -11.26
CA GLU A 57 9.23 4.13 -11.46
C GLU A 57 10.18 5.22 -10.92
N MET A 58 9.85 6.49 -11.16
CA MET A 58 10.62 7.62 -10.65
C MET A 58 10.58 7.69 -9.11
N GLU A 59 9.41 7.51 -8.53
CA GLU A 59 9.23 7.54 -7.08
C GLU A 59 9.96 6.37 -6.40
N VAL A 60 9.90 5.18 -6.98
CA VAL A 60 10.65 4.02 -6.48
C VAL A 60 12.15 4.28 -6.52
N ALA A 61 12.67 4.87 -7.59
CA ALA A 61 14.09 5.20 -7.70
C ALA A 61 14.56 6.18 -6.61
N VAL A 62 13.71 7.12 -6.22
CA VAL A 62 13.99 8.05 -5.12
C VAL A 62 13.92 7.34 -3.77
N LEU A 63 12.84 6.60 -3.53
CA LEU A 63 12.59 5.93 -2.25
C LEU A 63 13.62 4.83 -1.96
N ALA A 64 14.09 4.12 -2.96
CA ALA A 64 15.12 3.09 -2.80
C ALA A 64 16.45 3.65 -2.26
N LYS A 65 16.71 4.95 -2.42
CA LYS A 65 17.87 5.62 -1.82
C LYS A 65 17.67 5.91 -0.34
N HIS A 66 16.44 6.13 0.10
CA HIS A 66 16.09 6.48 1.47
C HIS A 66 15.71 5.25 2.31
N GLU A 67 15.14 4.24 1.67
CA GLU A 67 14.72 2.98 2.31
C GLU A 67 15.23 1.79 1.48
N PRO A 68 16.56 1.56 1.44
CA PRO A 68 17.16 0.56 0.55
C PRO A 68 16.86 -0.88 0.95
N ASP A 69 16.44 -1.12 2.20
CA ASP A 69 16.19 -2.45 2.74
C ASP A 69 14.79 -3.01 2.38
N LEU A 70 13.93 -2.20 1.78
CA LEU A 70 12.63 -2.67 1.32
C LEU A 70 12.77 -3.36 -0.04
N PRO A 71 12.03 -4.47 -0.26
CA PRO A 71 12.00 -5.11 -1.56
C PRO A 71 11.20 -4.26 -2.57
N TYR A 72 11.87 -3.77 -3.59
CA TYR A 72 11.24 -3.08 -4.71
C TYR A 72 11.32 -3.98 -5.93
N HIS A 73 10.18 -4.30 -6.54
CA HIS A 73 10.11 -5.12 -7.73
C HIS A 73 9.75 -4.23 -8.93
N PRO A 74 10.67 -4.08 -9.91
CA PRO A 74 10.34 -3.34 -11.11
C PRO A 74 9.23 -4.07 -11.88
N TRP A 75 8.42 -3.30 -12.60
CA TRP A 75 7.39 -3.87 -13.46
C TRP A 75 8.02 -4.76 -14.53
N SER A 76 7.62 -6.02 -14.53
CA SER A 76 8.19 -7.04 -15.45
C SER A 76 7.37 -7.24 -16.72
N GLY A 77 6.15 -6.68 -16.76
CA GLY A 77 5.27 -6.79 -17.91
C GLY A 77 5.51 -5.69 -18.96
N PRO A 78 4.89 -5.81 -20.13
CA PRO A 78 4.91 -4.72 -21.10
C PRO A 78 4.16 -3.49 -20.58
N PRO A 79 4.50 -2.27 -21.04
CA PRO A 79 3.79 -1.05 -20.64
C PRO A 79 2.27 -1.12 -20.86
N SER A 80 1.84 -1.82 -21.89
CA SER A 80 0.42 -2.00 -22.21
C SER A 80 -0.36 -2.84 -21.18
N ALA A 81 0.35 -3.62 -20.37
CA ALA A 81 -0.25 -4.43 -19.29
C ALA A 81 -0.24 -3.71 -17.93
N TRP A 82 0.29 -2.49 -17.87
CA TRP A 82 0.21 -1.69 -16.64
C TRP A 82 -1.25 -1.47 -16.23
N PRO A 83 -1.60 -1.63 -14.95
CA PRO A 83 -2.98 -1.52 -14.51
C PRO A 83 -3.59 -0.14 -14.83
N VAL A 84 -4.76 -0.14 -15.44
CA VAL A 84 -5.55 1.09 -15.67
C VAL A 84 -6.42 1.45 -14.46
N THR A 85 -6.58 0.51 -13.54
CA THR A 85 -7.27 0.72 -12.27
C THR A 85 -6.81 -0.28 -11.24
N MET A 86 -6.75 0.18 -9.97
CA MET A 86 -6.53 -0.66 -8.79
C MET A 86 -7.85 -0.94 -8.05
N TRP A 87 -8.98 -0.54 -8.62
CA TRP A 87 -10.29 -0.63 -7.95
C TRP A 87 -10.61 -2.04 -7.42
N PRO A 88 -10.41 -3.13 -8.17
CA PRO A 88 -10.64 -4.47 -7.65
C PRO A 88 -9.81 -4.80 -6.40
N ALA A 89 -8.59 -4.28 -6.34
CA ALA A 89 -7.72 -4.45 -5.18
C ALA A 89 -8.26 -3.69 -3.95
N PHE A 90 -8.74 -2.47 -4.13
CA PHE A 90 -9.40 -1.72 -3.07
C PHE A 90 -10.65 -2.43 -2.55
N GLU A 91 -11.46 -2.97 -3.43
CA GLU A 91 -12.64 -3.76 -3.06
C GLU A 91 -12.27 -5.00 -2.26
N ALA A 92 -11.22 -5.71 -2.67
CA ALA A 92 -10.73 -6.89 -1.95
C ALA A 92 -10.30 -6.55 -0.52
N VAL A 93 -9.56 -5.46 -0.34
CA VAL A 93 -9.16 -4.98 1.01
C VAL A 93 -10.39 -4.61 1.85
N LYS A 94 -11.39 -3.97 1.25
CA LYS A 94 -12.64 -3.65 1.92
C LYS A 94 -13.42 -4.89 2.36
N CYS A 95 -13.44 -5.92 1.53
CA CYS A 95 -14.06 -7.20 1.88
C CYS A 95 -13.31 -7.87 3.05
N ALA A 96 -11.99 -7.85 3.04
CA ALA A 96 -11.17 -8.37 4.13
C ALA A 96 -11.42 -7.62 5.45
N GLU A 97 -11.62 -6.30 5.40
CA GLU A 97 -11.93 -5.46 6.56
C GLU A 97 -13.21 -5.90 7.29
N ARG A 98 -14.17 -6.46 6.57
CA ARG A 98 -15.39 -7.03 7.17
C ARG A 98 -15.11 -8.24 8.05
N GLN A 99 -13.99 -8.91 7.86
CA GLN A 99 -13.57 -10.05 8.68
C GLN A 99 -12.71 -9.56 9.86
N SER A 100 -11.66 -8.80 9.58
CA SER A 100 -10.85 -8.13 10.60
C SER A 100 -9.98 -7.02 9.99
N LEU A 101 -9.61 -6.05 10.81
CA LEU A 101 -8.67 -4.99 10.41
C LEU A 101 -7.28 -5.56 10.15
N THR A 102 -6.85 -6.55 10.92
CA THR A 102 -5.56 -7.22 10.73
C THR A 102 -5.50 -7.95 9.39
N LEU A 103 -6.56 -8.66 9.03
CA LEU A 103 -6.64 -9.35 7.74
C LEU A 103 -6.61 -8.37 6.57
N ALA A 104 -7.30 -7.24 6.70
CA ALA A 104 -7.28 -6.19 5.68
C ALA A 104 -5.89 -5.57 5.52
N ASP A 105 -5.19 -5.31 6.62
CA ASP A 105 -3.82 -4.82 6.61
C ASP A 105 -2.87 -5.83 5.94
N ASP A 106 -2.97 -7.10 6.29
CA ASP A 106 -2.15 -8.16 5.70
C ASP A 106 -2.41 -8.30 4.20
N LEU A 107 -3.67 -8.28 3.78
CA LEU A 107 -4.03 -8.35 2.36
C LEU A 107 -3.51 -7.13 1.58
N ALA A 108 -3.69 -5.93 2.12
CA ALA A 108 -3.18 -4.71 1.51
C ALA A 108 -1.65 -4.77 1.33
N TRP A 109 -0.94 -5.31 2.31
CA TRP A 109 0.50 -5.51 2.22
C TRP A 109 0.87 -6.48 1.11
N GLU A 110 0.23 -7.65 1.03
CA GLU A 110 0.51 -8.65 0.00
C GLU A 110 0.19 -8.15 -1.42
N ILE A 111 -0.83 -7.33 -1.59
CA ILE A 111 -1.17 -6.73 -2.90
C ILE A 111 -0.06 -5.79 -3.39
N ARG A 112 0.70 -5.18 -2.50
CA ARG A 112 1.77 -4.23 -2.86
C ARG A 112 3.02 -4.88 -3.47
N PHE A 113 3.12 -6.19 -3.47
CA PHE A 113 4.26 -6.94 -3.99
C PHE A 113 4.02 -7.52 -5.38
#